data_b709e5e986c2e0a0bf8e89abbf760936
#
_entry.id   b709e5e986c2e0a0bf8e89abbf760936
#
_cell.length_a   1.000
_cell.length_b   1.000
_cell.length_c   1.000
_cell.angle_alpha   90.00
_cell.angle_beta   90.00
_cell.angle_gamma   90.00
#
_symmetry.space_group_name_H-M   'P 1'
#
loop_
_entity.id
_entity.type
_entity.pdbx_description
1 polymer ?
#
loop_
_entity_poly.entity_id
_entity_poly.type
_entity_poly.pdbx_seq_one_letter_code
_entity_poly.pdbx_strand_id
1 'polypeptide(L)'
;MDFKRKAKKNDNENSIHEETDFANNSGQKIETISSNENKITDYSNELQSEIDDFVSELNQSIETEKKASLASSSVSIPGKVEINNKEVTEFEEKIGVDIGVYLDVPVAMGSYEETKEALEVTLKRAQEHIEARNNDQTMWAGPIQGGKYLDLITKSATEMAKLPFDIHAIGSVVPLLENYDYLNVSKMVFTAKKYLPFNRPVHLFGAGHPMVFALAVYMGIDLFDSAAYWLFAKAGRYMTATGTFHLKDLEYFPCNCKYCLNNSPKEILKEKVPEQILFLARHNLAVSFGELKSIKQAIYEGRLWNLVLQRSSSHPRLTEAVYFLIQDEIQDYFEKFTSISYKSKLFSHPWSFSDPIIKRYKERVFERFPFTKNNAVLLDNFSLNKIPFNYQKIYIHPLFGLIPEEWKSIYPIVQHVSYTEEFSEKMTIFIQNWVNQNKGKFVTLINLSKIQIEGLSTTIINENSDEANNKEQEKIKDTDIVKAMLKYQYNFNDNILGDLINIRVEKSKSDRIKEFYNDNNRFATIRASDSMIIPSEHMARFIHNHFKYPEHRVVVDKEVKSFIKEGKSVFSKFVIEMDSNLRPGDECIIVTESEDELIGFGQLLLTFKEIKDFQRGMVVKTRKGL
;
A
#
# COMPACT_ATOMS: atom_id res chain seq x y z
N MET A 1 22.71 -39.42 -9.93
CA MET A 1 22.79 -39.93 -8.54
C MET A 1 21.36 -40.02 -8.01
N ASP A 2 20.92 -41.28 -7.89
CA ASP A 2 19.56 -41.62 -7.44
C ASP A 2 19.36 -41.36 -5.95
N PHE A 3 18.25 -40.79 -5.56
CA PHE A 3 17.70 -40.91 -4.21
C PHE A 3 16.23 -41.33 -4.26
N LYS A 4 16.01 -42.63 -4.29
CA LYS A 4 14.78 -43.27 -3.82
C LYS A 4 14.76 -43.22 -2.28
N ARG A 5 13.69 -42.69 -1.68
CA ARG A 5 13.33 -42.98 -0.29
C ARG A 5 11.84 -43.28 -0.13
N LYS A 6 11.65 -44.45 0.40
CA LYS A 6 10.48 -45.22 0.76
C LYS A 6 9.41 -44.41 1.52
N ALA A 7 8.17 -44.53 1.07
CA ALA A 7 6.96 -44.28 1.88
C ALA A 7 6.81 -45.42 2.92
N LYS A 8 6.56 -45.08 4.17
CA LYS A 8 5.98 -45.97 5.18
C LYS A 8 4.52 -45.59 5.33
N LYS A 9 3.63 -46.54 5.00
CA LYS A 9 2.25 -46.61 5.44
C LYS A 9 2.21 -46.74 6.96
N ASN A 10 1.35 -45.97 7.60
CA ASN A 10 0.75 -46.35 8.87
C ASN A 10 -0.76 -46.07 8.74
N ASP A 11 -1.48 -47.16 8.72
CA ASP A 11 -2.91 -47.23 8.91
C ASP A 11 -3.22 -46.94 10.38
N ASN A 12 -4.19 -46.09 10.65
CA ASN A 12 -5.06 -46.19 11.81
C ASN A 12 -6.39 -45.53 11.52
N GLU A 13 -7.37 -46.42 11.27
CA GLU A 13 -8.80 -46.13 11.35
C GLU A 13 -9.20 -45.83 12.80
N ASN A 14 -10.06 -44.86 12.96
CA ASN A 14 -11.18 -44.67 13.90
C ASN A 14 -11.30 -43.16 14.19
N SER A 15 -12.38 -42.53 13.98
CA SER A 15 -13.77 -42.70 14.30
C SER A 15 -14.60 -41.59 13.63
N ILE A 16 -15.59 -42.01 12.92
CA ILE A 16 -16.72 -41.20 12.44
C ILE A 16 -17.65 -41.05 13.68
N HIS A 17 -18.00 -39.82 14.03
CA HIS A 17 -19.29 -39.33 14.50
C HIS A 17 -19.11 -37.97 15.19
N GLU A 18 -19.50 -36.92 14.46
CA GLU A 18 -20.18 -35.71 14.95
C GLU A 18 -20.28 -34.70 13.78
N GLU A 19 -21.10 -35.06 12.82
CA GLU A 19 -21.70 -34.12 11.86
C GLU A 19 -23.20 -34.12 12.14
N THR A 20 -23.68 -33.10 12.80
CA THR A 20 -25.04 -32.53 12.63
C THR A 20 -25.18 -31.40 13.61
N ASP A 21 -24.96 -30.16 13.16
CA ASP A 21 -25.61 -28.93 13.64
C ASP A 21 -24.98 -27.62 13.05
N PHE A 22 -24.52 -27.67 11.79
CA PHE A 22 -24.02 -26.46 11.11
C PHE A 22 -24.78 -26.12 9.80
N ALA A 23 -25.96 -26.69 9.59
CA ALA A 23 -26.66 -26.60 8.30
C ALA A 23 -27.62 -25.41 8.14
N ASN A 24 -27.86 -24.56 9.15
CA ASN A 24 -28.89 -23.51 9.04
C ASN A 24 -28.36 -22.04 9.04
N ASN A 25 -27.03 -21.80 8.99
CA ASN A 25 -26.51 -20.43 8.86
C ASN A 25 -25.57 -20.21 7.64
N SER A 26 -25.47 -21.20 6.76
CA SER A 26 -24.56 -21.16 5.58
C SER A 26 -25.25 -20.71 4.28
N GLY A 27 -26.59 -20.73 4.20
CA GLY A 27 -27.32 -20.39 2.98
C GLY A 27 -27.12 -18.94 2.51
N GLN A 28 -27.19 -17.97 3.42
CA GLN A 28 -27.02 -16.56 3.05
C GLN A 28 -25.56 -16.16 2.77
N LYS A 29 -24.57 -16.86 3.36
CA LYS A 29 -23.16 -16.59 3.07
C LYS A 29 -22.68 -17.25 1.77
N ILE A 30 -23.25 -18.36 1.40
CA ILE A 30 -22.93 -19.09 0.16
C ILE A 30 -23.51 -18.37 -1.05
N GLU A 31 -24.73 -17.82 -0.97
CA GLU A 31 -25.29 -17.00 -2.05
C GLU A 31 -24.51 -15.69 -2.29
N THR A 32 -23.98 -15.06 -1.22
CA THR A 32 -23.18 -13.82 -1.35
C THR A 32 -21.78 -14.10 -1.92
N ILE A 33 -21.20 -15.28 -1.65
CA ILE A 33 -19.91 -15.69 -2.21
C ILE A 33 -20.11 -16.12 -3.66
N SER A 34 -21.14 -16.89 -3.97
CA SER A 34 -21.49 -17.31 -5.34
C SER A 34 -21.85 -16.12 -6.25
N SER A 35 -22.56 -15.11 -5.74
CA SER A 35 -22.87 -13.90 -6.51
C SER A 35 -21.66 -13.02 -6.77
N ASN A 36 -20.66 -13.03 -5.87
CA ASN A 36 -19.40 -12.32 -6.10
C ASN A 36 -18.44 -13.09 -6.99
N GLU A 37 -18.41 -14.41 -6.92
CA GLU A 37 -17.63 -15.22 -7.86
C GLU A 37 -18.20 -15.14 -9.28
N ASN A 38 -19.51 -15.14 -9.45
CA ASN A 38 -20.14 -14.92 -10.75
C ASN A 38 -19.85 -13.51 -11.31
N LYS A 39 -19.91 -12.45 -10.48
CA LYS A 39 -19.53 -11.10 -10.91
C LYS A 39 -18.06 -10.99 -11.28
N ILE A 40 -17.16 -11.67 -10.57
CA ILE A 40 -15.72 -11.68 -10.89
C ILE A 40 -15.47 -12.47 -12.18
N THR A 41 -16.21 -13.54 -12.41
CA THR A 41 -16.14 -14.36 -13.63
C THR A 41 -16.72 -13.59 -14.82
N ASP A 42 -17.84 -12.89 -14.64
CA ASP A 42 -18.44 -12.02 -15.65
C ASP A 42 -17.52 -10.87 -16.03
N TYR A 43 -16.91 -10.18 -15.04
CA TYR A 43 -15.92 -9.12 -15.29
C TYR A 43 -14.64 -9.64 -15.99
N SER A 44 -14.23 -10.87 -15.69
CA SER A 44 -13.11 -11.53 -16.38
C SER A 44 -13.47 -11.91 -17.83
N ASN A 45 -14.70 -12.28 -18.08
CA ASN A 45 -15.22 -12.62 -19.41
C ASN A 45 -15.47 -11.35 -20.24
N GLU A 46 -16.02 -10.28 -19.64
CA GLU A 46 -16.14 -8.97 -20.28
C GLU A 46 -14.76 -8.44 -20.69
N LEU A 47 -13.79 -8.43 -19.79
CA LEU A 47 -12.43 -7.97 -20.11
C LEU A 47 -11.77 -8.84 -21.18
N GLN A 48 -12.05 -10.16 -21.21
CA GLN A 48 -11.57 -11.04 -22.26
C GLN A 48 -12.27 -10.76 -23.60
N SER A 49 -13.56 -10.43 -23.60
CA SER A 49 -14.31 -10.00 -24.78
C SER A 49 -13.75 -8.68 -25.32
N GLU A 50 -13.53 -7.69 -24.47
CA GLU A 50 -12.92 -6.42 -24.85
C GLU A 50 -11.52 -6.59 -25.46
N ILE A 51 -10.71 -7.52 -24.93
CA ILE A 51 -9.39 -7.84 -25.51
C ILE A 51 -9.56 -8.53 -26.88
N ASP A 52 -10.51 -9.41 -27.04
CA ASP A 52 -10.74 -10.11 -28.30
C ASP A 52 -11.36 -9.18 -29.37
N ASP A 53 -12.22 -8.23 -28.98
CA ASP A 53 -12.76 -7.18 -29.84
C ASP A 53 -11.66 -6.19 -30.26
N PHE A 54 -10.85 -5.72 -29.34
CA PHE A 54 -9.69 -4.89 -29.64
C PHE A 54 -8.68 -5.58 -30.56
N VAL A 55 -8.46 -6.89 -30.38
CA VAL A 55 -7.61 -7.70 -31.28
C VAL A 55 -8.27 -7.84 -32.67
N SER A 56 -9.60 -7.89 -32.74
CA SER A 56 -10.34 -7.89 -34.00
C SER A 56 -10.18 -6.57 -34.77
N GLU A 57 -10.33 -5.45 -34.07
CA GLU A 57 -10.10 -4.09 -34.61
C GLU A 57 -8.65 -3.91 -35.07
N LEU A 58 -7.69 -4.44 -34.28
CA LEU A 58 -6.28 -4.42 -34.66
C LEU A 58 -6.00 -5.20 -35.95
N ASN A 59 -6.64 -6.36 -36.13
CA ASN A 59 -6.55 -7.15 -37.37
C ASN A 59 -7.12 -6.39 -38.57
N GLN A 60 -8.24 -5.69 -38.37
CA GLN A 60 -8.87 -4.86 -39.38
C GLN A 60 -8.00 -3.65 -39.76
N SER A 61 -7.33 -3.05 -38.77
CA SER A 61 -6.38 -1.95 -38.96
C SER A 61 -5.15 -2.42 -39.76
N ILE A 62 -4.61 -3.61 -39.43
CA ILE A 62 -3.47 -4.22 -40.15
C ILE A 62 -3.85 -4.54 -41.59
N GLU A 63 -5.06 -5.04 -41.86
CA GLU A 63 -5.54 -5.27 -43.23
C GLU A 63 -5.72 -3.96 -44.00
N THR A 64 -6.16 -2.91 -43.32
CA THR A 64 -6.30 -1.57 -43.90
C THR A 64 -4.94 -0.97 -44.23
N GLU A 65 -3.95 -1.09 -43.33
CA GLU A 65 -2.56 -0.69 -43.61
C GLU A 65 -1.92 -1.49 -44.75
N LYS A 66 -2.20 -2.81 -44.84
CA LYS A 66 -1.77 -3.64 -45.98
C LYS A 66 -2.39 -3.15 -47.31
N LYS A 67 -3.67 -2.78 -47.31
CA LYS A 67 -4.32 -2.19 -48.49
C LYS A 67 -3.77 -0.82 -48.83
N ALA A 68 -3.46 0.02 -47.81
CA ALA A 68 -2.85 1.34 -47.99
C ALA A 68 -1.40 1.26 -48.50
N SER A 69 -0.60 0.26 -48.06
CA SER A 69 0.77 0.05 -48.55
C SER A 69 0.84 -0.48 -49.97
N LEU A 70 -0.19 -1.16 -50.42
CA LEU A 70 -0.36 -1.60 -51.84
C LEU A 70 -0.92 -0.49 -52.74
N ALA A 71 -1.47 0.58 -52.15
CA ALA A 71 -2.02 1.75 -52.83
C ALA A 71 -1.12 2.98 -52.79
N SER A 72 0.18 2.85 -52.47
CA SER A 72 1.10 3.99 -52.42
C SER A 72 1.44 4.55 -53.81
N SER A 73 0.46 5.23 -54.36
CA SER A 73 0.71 6.31 -55.30
C SER A 73 0.26 7.60 -54.60
N SER A 74 1.26 8.38 -54.16
CA SER A 74 1.23 9.82 -53.83
C SER A 74 -0.16 10.42 -53.56
N VAL A 75 -0.64 10.37 -52.33
CA VAL A 75 -1.57 11.37 -51.82
C VAL A 75 -0.75 12.43 -51.12
N SER A 76 -0.46 13.52 -51.83
CA SER A 76 0.01 14.76 -51.22
C SER A 76 -1.12 15.29 -50.37
N ILE A 77 -0.93 15.34 -49.06
CA ILE A 77 -1.80 16.08 -48.14
C ILE A 77 -1.47 17.55 -48.36
N PRO A 78 -2.36 18.35 -48.96
CA PRO A 78 -2.11 19.78 -49.13
C PRO A 78 -2.40 20.50 -47.83
N GLY A 79 -1.41 21.20 -47.30
CA GLY A 79 -1.57 22.25 -46.32
C GLY A 79 -1.25 21.82 -44.88
N LYS A 80 -0.47 22.65 -44.19
CA LYS A 80 -0.43 22.67 -42.72
C LYS A 80 -1.86 22.92 -42.23
N VAL A 81 -2.46 21.98 -41.55
CA VAL A 81 -3.68 22.19 -40.78
C VAL A 81 -3.27 22.80 -39.46
N GLU A 82 -3.61 24.06 -39.23
CA GLU A 82 -3.46 24.72 -37.94
C GLU A 82 -4.75 24.44 -37.15
N ILE A 83 -4.62 23.74 -36.04
CA ILE A 83 -5.73 23.42 -35.12
C ILE A 83 -5.50 24.20 -33.82
N ASN A 84 -6.51 24.94 -33.37
CA ASN A 84 -6.45 25.63 -32.08
C ASN A 84 -7.12 24.80 -30.96
N ASN A 85 -6.89 25.23 -29.72
CA ASN A 85 -7.34 24.52 -28.52
C ASN A 85 -8.88 24.35 -28.47
N LYS A 86 -9.62 25.35 -28.89
CA LYS A 86 -11.10 25.31 -28.94
C LYS A 86 -11.59 24.28 -29.96
N GLU A 87 -11.02 24.28 -31.15
CA GLU A 87 -11.36 23.30 -32.19
C GLU A 87 -11.11 21.86 -31.78
N VAL A 88 -10.02 21.59 -31.03
CA VAL A 88 -9.75 20.25 -30.48
C VAL A 88 -10.84 19.87 -29.46
N THR A 89 -11.18 20.77 -28.54
CA THR A 89 -12.24 20.52 -27.55
C THR A 89 -13.58 20.22 -28.20
N GLU A 90 -14.03 21.06 -29.15
CA GLU A 90 -15.29 20.88 -29.88
C GLU A 90 -15.27 19.60 -30.73
N PHE A 91 -14.13 19.26 -31.31
CA PHE A 91 -13.99 18.03 -32.10
C PHE A 91 -14.10 16.77 -31.24
N GLU A 92 -13.40 16.70 -30.09
CA GLU A 92 -13.46 15.55 -29.18
C GLU A 92 -14.88 15.38 -28.60
N GLU A 93 -15.57 16.45 -28.23
CA GLU A 93 -16.98 16.39 -27.84
C GLU A 93 -17.88 15.88 -28.97
N LYS A 94 -17.64 16.33 -30.20
CA LYS A 94 -18.47 15.97 -31.37
C LYS A 94 -18.33 14.51 -31.76
N ILE A 95 -17.12 13.94 -31.64
CA ILE A 95 -16.91 12.51 -31.91
C ILE A 95 -17.31 11.61 -30.73
N GLY A 96 -17.59 12.21 -29.57
CA GLY A 96 -18.12 11.50 -28.39
C GLY A 96 -17.09 10.62 -27.69
N VAL A 97 -15.86 11.13 -27.49
CA VAL A 97 -14.85 10.41 -26.71
C VAL A 97 -15.27 10.32 -25.24
N ASP A 98 -14.99 9.20 -24.58
CA ASP A 98 -15.24 9.03 -23.15
C ASP A 98 -14.31 9.90 -22.31
N ILE A 99 -13.04 10.01 -22.72
CA ILE A 99 -12.01 10.82 -22.05
C ILE A 99 -11.31 11.67 -23.10
N GLY A 100 -11.40 12.99 -22.96
CA GLY A 100 -10.75 13.97 -23.82
C GLY A 100 -9.54 14.62 -23.15
N VAL A 101 -8.65 15.18 -23.97
CA VAL A 101 -7.47 15.93 -23.52
C VAL A 101 -7.33 17.19 -24.36
N TYR A 102 -7.40 18.36 -23.77
CA TYR A 102 -7.15 19.61 -24.50
C TYR A 102 -5.69 19.70 -24.96
N LEU A 103 -5.44 20.63 -25.90
CA LEU A 103 -4.14 20.78 -26.57
C LEU A 103 -3.07 21.34 -25.63
N ASP A 104 -2.31 20.48 -24.95
CA ASP A 104 -1.16 20.83 -24.11
C ASP A 104 0.14 21.00 -24.91
N VAL A 105 1.22 21.40 -24.24
CA VAL A 105 2.55 21.56 -24.84
C VAL A 105 3.57 20.71 -24.05
N PRO A 106 3.81 19.45 -24.46
CA PRO A 106 4.74 18.58 -23.76
C PRO A 106 6.19 18.94 -24.12
N VAL A 107 7.03 19.16 -23.08
CA VAL A 107 8.48 19.35 -23.20
C VAL A 107 9.19 18.44 -22.20
N ALA A 108 9.71 17.31 -22.68
CA ALA A 108 10.33 16.30 -21.81
C ALA A 108 11.82 16.58 -21.55
N MET A 109 12.56 17.04 -22.57
CA MET A 109 14.02 17.15 -22.59
C MET A 109 14.51 18.58 -22.92
N GLY A 110 13.65 19.58 -22.79
CA GLY A 110 13.98 20.99 -23.03
C GLY A 110 14.79 21.65 -21.91
N SER A 111 15.28 22.85 -22.19
CA SER A 111 15.81 23.72 -21.16
C SER A 111 14.74 24.15 -20.15
N TYR A 112 15.18 24.72 -19.05
CA TYR A 112 14.24 25.23 -18.02
C TYR A 112 13.29 26.29 -18.59
N GLU A 113 13.80 27.25 -19.35
CA GLU A 113 13.00 28.35 -19.90
C GLU A 113 12.00 27.84 -20.95
N GLU A 114 12.43 26.97 -21.88
CA GLU A 114 11.50 26.34 -22.85
C GLU A 114 10.39 25.55 -22.16
N THR A 115 10.74 24.79 -21.12
CA THR A 115 9.77 24.01 -20.36
C THR A 115 8.79 24.91 -19.59
N LYS A 116 9.30 26.00 -19.05
CA LYS A 116 8.49 27.01 -18.34
C LYS A 116 7.51 27.73 -19.28
N GLU A 117 7.99 28.17 -20.45
CA GLU A 117 7.13 28.81 -21.47
C GLU A 117 6.03 27.85 -21.96
N ALA A 118 6.38 26.59 -22.23
CA ALA A 118 5.42 25.55 -22.61
C ALA A 118 4.37 25.29 -21.50
N LEU A 119 4.79 25.29 -20.22
CA LEU A 119 3.88 25.17 -19.09
C LEU A 119 2.91 26.36 -19.02
N GLU A 120 3.38 27.60 -19.19
CA GLU A 120 2.48 28.77 -19.18
C GLU A 120 1.43 28.68 -20.30
N VAL A 121 1.82 28.24 -21.48
CA VAL A 121 0.87 28.00 -22.59
C VAL A 121 -0.10 26.90 -22.24
N THR A 122 0.35 25.79 -21.65
CA THR A 122 -0.51 24.67 -21.22
C THR A 122 -1.53 25.13 -20.18
N LEU A 123 -1.12 25.91 -19.17
CA LEU A 123 -2.01 26.44 -18.12
C LEU A 123 -3.05 27.44 -18.70
N LYS A 124 -2.62 28.31 -19.63
CA LYS A 124 -3.53 29.23 -20.31
C LYS A 124 -4.58 28.46 -21.12
N ARG A 125 -4.15 27.45 -21.89
CA ARG A 125 -5.06 26.60 -22.67
C ARG A 125 -6.03 25.79 -21.80
N ALA A 126 -5.64 25.43 -20.58
CA ALA A 126 -6.54 24.80 -19.63
C ALA A 126 -7.76 25.68 -19.29
N GLN A 127 -7.53 26.98 -19.09
CA GLN A 127 -8.63 27.95 -18.85
C GLN A 127 -9.50 28.12 -20.10
N GLU A 128 -8.89 28.33 -21.27
CA GLU A 128 -9.59 28.44 -22.55
C GLU A 128 -10.44 27.20 -22.85
N HIS A 129 -9.95 26.00 -22.51
CA HIS A 129 -10.67 24.76 -22.67
C HIS A 129 -11.92 24.70 -21.77
N ILE A 130 -11.80 25.08 -20.48
CA ILE A 130 -12.94 25.09 -19.55
C ILE A 130 -14.05 26.03 -20.04
N GLU A 131 -13.69 27.15 -20.66
CA GLU A 131 -14.65 28.09 -21.25
C GLU A 131 -15.26 27.57 -22.55
N ALA A 132 -14.55 26.72 -23.29
CA ALA A 132 -14.97 26.22 -24.60
C ALA A 132 -15.82 24.95 -24.56
N ARG A 133 -15.70 24.12 -23.51
CA ARG A 133 -16.46 22.86 -23.40
C ARG A 133 -17.95 23.11 -23.21
N ASN A 134 -18.79 22.31 -23.88
CA ASN A 134 -20.22 22.50 -23.97
C ASN A 134 -21.07 21.37 -23.37
N ASN A 135 -20.47 20.24 -23.02
CA ASN A 135 -21.21 19.10 -22.47
C ASN A 135 -20.49 18.48 -21.27
N ASP A 136 -21.23 17.71 -20.46
CA ASP A 136 -20.74 16.99 -19.27
C ASP A 136 -20.63 15.46 -19.53
N GLN A 137 -20.69 15.01 -20.77
CA GLN A 137 -20.62 13.57 -21.10
C GLN A 137 -19.18 13.10 -21.25
N THR A 138 -18.30 13.95 -21.76
CA THR A 138 -16.88 13.68 -21.87
C THR A 138 -16.17 14.00 -20.56
N MET A 139 -15.43 13.05 -19.99
CA MET A 139 -14.49 13.32 -18.90
C MET A 139 -13.24 13.99 -19.46
N TRP A 140 -12.67 14.94 -18.71
CA TRP A 140 -11.53 15.69 -19.20
C TRP A 140 -10.29 15.47 -18.33
N ALA A 141 -9.17 15.15 -18.99
CA ALA A 141 -7.87 15.03 -18.37
C ALA A 141 -7.12 16.36 -18.40
N GLY A 142 -6.65 16.81 -17.23
CA GLY A 142 -5.77 17.97 -17.07
C GLY A 142 -4.31 17.54 -17.07
N PRO A 143 -3.51 17.84 -18.13
CA PRO A 143 -2.11 17.47 -18.23
C PRO A 143 -1.23 18.20 -17.22
N ILE A 144 -0.41 17.43 -16.50
CA ILE A 144 0.64 17.93 -15.61
C ILE A 144 1.95 17.93 -16.39
N GLN A 145 2.42 19.11 -16.76
CA GLN A 145 3.63 19.33 -17.50
C GLN A 145 4.71 20.03 -16.65
N GLY A 146 5.95 20.05 -17.07
CA GLY A 146 7.08 20.64 -16.35
C GLY A 146 8.40 19.91 -16.56
N GLY A 147 8.41 18.86 -17.42
CA GLY A 147 9.59 18.07 -17.72
C GLY A 147 10.20 17.49 -16.44
N LYS A 148 11.54 17.55 -16.33
CA LYS A 148 12.27 17.07 -15.14
C LYS A 148 12.39 18.10 -14.01
N TYR A 149 11.83 19.29 -14.17
CA TYR A 149 11.97 20.41 -13.22
C TYR A 149 10.85 20.36 -12.18
N LEU A 150 11.20 20.00 -10.95
CA LEU A 150 10.23 19.71 -9.89
C LEU A 150 9.42 20.92 -9.41
N ASP A 151 9.99 22.12 -9.50
CA ASP A 151 9.30 23.38 -9.23
C ASP A 151 8.20 23.67 -10.28
N LEU A 152 8.48 23.39 -11.56
CA LEU A 152 7.49 23.51 -12.63
C LEU A 152 6.38 22.44 -12.49
N ILE A 153 6.74 21.21 -12.14
CA ILE A 153 5.75 20.15 -11.82
C ILE A 153 4.88 20.57 -10.64
N THR A 154 5.47 21.14 -9.58
CA THR A 154 4.74 21.67 -8.42
C THR A 154 3.74 22.74 -8.84
N LYS A 155 4.18 23.71 -9.65
CA LYS A 155 3.30 24.77 -10.19
C LYS A 155 2.19 24.16 -11.03
N SER A 156 2.52 23.29 -11.97
CA SER A 156 1.54 22.62 -12.84
C SER A 156 0.47 21.88 -12.03
N ALA A 157 0.89 21.00 -11.11
CA ALA A 157 -0.02 20.23 -10.28
C ALA A 157 -0.91 21.12 -9.38
N THR A 158 -0.33 22.18 -8.80
CA THR A 158 -1.06 23.11 -7.93
C THR A 158 -2.13 23.90 -8.70
N GLU A 159 -1.81 24.37 -9.90
CA GLU A 159 -2.79 25.12 -10.70
C GLU A 159 -3.87 24.20 -11.28
N MET A 160 -3.48 23.03 -11.82
CA MET A 160 -4.45 22.07 -12.37
C MET A 160 -5.40 21.50 -11.31
N ALA A 161 -4.93 21.32 -10.07
CA ALA A 161 -5.76 20.84 -8.97
C ALA A 161 -6.97 21.76 -8.67
N LYS A 162 -6.85 23.06 -8.97
CA LYS A 162 -7.92 24.06 -8.78
C LYS A 162 -8.99 23.99 -9.87
N LEU A 163 -8.67 23.40 -11.01
CA LEU A 163 -9.52 23.36 -12.19
C LEU A 163 -10.42 22.12 -12.18
N PRO A 164 -11.61 22.17 -12.80
CA PRO A 164 -12.58 21.09 -12.77
C PRO A 164 -12.29 20.00 -13.81
N PHE A 165 -11.09 19.43 -13.77
CA PHE A 165 -10.74 18.24 -14.53
C PHE A 165 -11.14 16.97 -13.79
N ASP A 166 -11.54 15.93 -14.51
CA ASP A 166 -11.96 14.65 -13.93
C ASP A 166 -10.76 13.74 -13.64
N ILE A 167 -9.70 13.86 -14.43
CA ILE A 167 -8.48 13.08 -14.38
C ILE A 167 -7.29 14.02 -14.44
N HIS A 168 -6.17 13.68 -13.78
CA HIS A 168 -4.91 14.37 -13.96
C HIS A 168 -3.92 13.47 -14.69
N ALA A 169 -3.29 13.96 -15.75
CA ALA A 169 -2.39 13.18 -16.57
C ALA A 169 -0.95 13.71 -16.51
N ILE A 170 -0.02 12.92 -15.96
CA ILE A 170 1.40 13.29 -15.90
C ILE A 170 2.03 13.01 -17.26
N GLY A 171 2.40 14.09 -17.97
CA GLY A 171 2.96 14.05 -19.29
C GLY A 171 4.50 14.12 -19.31
N SER A 172 5.06 14.16 -20.52
CA SER A 172 6.51 14.30 -20.78
C SER A 172 7.40 13.18 -20.22
N VAL A 173 6.84 12.00 -19.88
CA VAL A 173 7.60 10.90 -19.25
C VAL A 173 8.21 9.91 -20.25
N VAL A 174 7.70 9.81 -21.48
CA VAL A 174 8.09 8.78 -22.45
C VAL A 174 9.58 8.81 -22.76
N PRO A 175 10.22 9.95 -23.10
CA PRO A 175 11.66 9.99 -23.36
C PRO A 175 12.51 9.59 -22.14
N LEU A 176 12.06 9.88 -20.92
CA LEU A 176 12.73 9.44 -19.70
C LEU A 176 12.62 7.92 -19.53
N LEU A 177 11.43 7.34 -19.78
CA LEU A 177 11.20 5.89 -19.72
C LEU A 177 12.03 5.13 -20.76
N GLU A 178 12.14 5.66 -21.99
CA GLU A 178 12.97 5.09 -23.05
C GLU A 178 14.47 5.10 -22.70
N ASN A 179 14.91 6.09 -21.94
CA ASN A 179 16.28 6.20 -21.42
C ASN A 179 16.48 5.52 -20.06
N TYR A 180 15.49 4.75 -19.56
CA TYR A 180 15.52 4.11 -18.24
C TYR A 180 15.74 5.09 -17.08
N ASP A 181 15.37 6.35 -17.23
CA ASP A 181 15.48 7.38 -16.19
C ASP A 181 14.29 7.31 -15.20
N TYR A 182 14.14 6.14 -14.57
CA TYR A 182 13.06 5.89 -13.62
C TYR A 182 13.15 6.75 -12.35
N LEU A 183 14.36 7.22 -12.01
CA LEU A 183 14.55 8.11 -10.87
C LEU A 183 13.84 9.45 -11.09
N ASN A 184 14.06 10.10 -12.25
CA ASN A 184 13.40 11.36 -12.54
C ASN A 184 11.89 11.19 -12.74
N VAL A 185 11.44 10.11 -13.39
CA VAL A 185 10.02 9.77 -13.47
C VAL A 185 9.41 9.63 -12.06
N SER A 186 10.09 8.93 -11.13
CA SER A 186 9.62 8.78 -9.75
C SER A 186 9.55 10.11 -9.01
N LYS A 187 10.53 10.98 -9.19
CA LYS A 187 10.52 12.34 -8.61
C LYS A 187 9.37 13.18 -9.16
N MET A 188 9.12 13.12 -10.48
CA MET A 188 8.00 13.83 -11.11
C MET A 188 6.66 13.35 -10.57
N VAL A 189 6.41 12.04 -10.57
CA VAL A 189 5.17 11.43 -10.09
C VAL A 189 4.94 11.77 -8.62
N PHE A 190 5.94 11.56 -7.76
CA PHE A 190 5.82 11.84 -6.34
C PHE A 190 5.55 13.33 -6.08
N THR A 191 6.26 14.23 -6.79
CA THR A 191 6.05 15.67 -6.67
C THR A 191 4.64 16.06 -7.09
N ALA A 192 4.16 15.59 -8.23
CA ALA A 192 2.80 15.88 -8.69
C ALA A 192 1.74 15.38 -7.68
N LYS A 193 1.84 14.13 -7.23
CA LYS A 193 0.89 13.52 -6.27
C LYS A 193 0.78 14.26 -4.94
N LYS A 194 1.81 14.97 -4.50
CA LYS A 194 1.74 15.79 -3.27
C LYS A 194 0.73 16.93 -3.36
N TYR A 195 0.46 17.44 -4.56
CA TYR A 195 -0.36 18.63 -4.81
C TYR A 195 -1.68 18.31 -5.51
N LEU A 196 -1.80 17.12 -6.11
CA LEU A 196 -3.04 16.68 -6.74
C LEU A 196 -4.05 16.16 -5.72
N PRO A 197 -5.36 16.37 -5.95
CA PRO A 197 -6.41 15.88 -5.07
C PRO A 197 -6.55 14.36 -5.12
N PHE A 198 -6.95 13.75 -4.02
CA PHE A 198 -7.10 12.29 -3.89
C PHE A 198 -8.36 11.73 -4.54
N ASN A 199 -9.35 12.56 -4.80
CA ASN A 199 -10.64 12.15 -5.38
C ASN A 199 -10.65 12.09 -6.91
N ARG A 200 -9.49 12.28 -7.56
CA ARG A 200 -9.35 12.22 -9.01
C ARG A 200 -8.26 11.24 -9.39
N PRO A 201 -8.50 10.34 -10.36
CA PRO A 201 -7.49 9.44 -10.88
C PRO A 201 -6.29 10.19 -11.46
N VAL A 202 -5.11 9.57 -11.34
CA VAL A 202 -3.89 10.08 -11.96
C VAL A 202 -3.40 9.11 -13.01
N HIS A 203 -3.23 9.61 -14.21
CA HIS A 203 -2.81 8.89 -15.40
C HIS A 203 -1.32 9.16 -15.69
N LEU A 204 -0.53 8.15 -15.93
CA LEU A 204 0.86 8.28 -16.38
C LEU A 204 0.91 8.09 -17.89
N PHE A 205 0.93 9.18 -18.64
CA PHE A 205 0.83 9.17 -20.10
C PHE A 205 1.99 8.44 -20.78
N GLY A 206 1.64 7.45 -21.61
CA GLY A 206 2.57 6.72 -22.45
C GLY A 206 3.44 5.68 -21.71
N ALA A 207 3.21 5.43 -20.44
CA ALA A 207 3.96 4.44 -19.67
C ALA A 207 3.44 3.02 -19.92
N GLY A 208 4.14 2.23 -20.75
CA GLY A 208 3.62 0.95 -21.22
C GLY A 208 4.43 -0.27 -20.92
N HIS A 209 5.61 -0.16 -20.33
CA HIS A 209 6.38 -1.35 -19.98
C HIS A 209 5.97 -1.87 -18.59
N PRO A 210 5.53 -3.16 -18.46
CA PRO A 210 5.02 -3.69 -17.19
C PRO A 210 6.02 -3.60 -16.02
N MET A 211 7.29 -3.55 -16.29
CA MET A 211 8.36 -3.44 -15.29
C MET A 211 8.23 -2.22 -14.36
N VAL A 212 7.63 -1.11 -14.84
CA VAL A 212 7.47 0.13 -14.07
C VAL A 212 6.11 0.25 -13.37
N PHE A 213 5.13 -0.59 -13.73
CA PHE A 213 3.76 -0.41 -13.25
C PHE A 213 3.64 -0.49 -11.73
N ALA A 214 4.28 -1.48 -11.09
CA ALA A 214 4.23 -1.62 -9.63
C ALA A 214 4.81 -0.39 -8.92
N LEU A 215 5.92 0.16 -9.42
CA LEU A 215 6.56 1.37 -8.90
C LEU A 215 5.64 2.59 -9.05
N ALA A 216 5.05 2.78 -10.22
CA ALA A 216 4.15 3.90 -10.49
C ALA A 216 2.87 3.83 -9.64
N VAL A 217 2.24 2.65 -9.55
CA VAL A 217 1.04 2.45 -8.72
C VAL A 217 1.33 2.65 -7.23
N TYR A 218 2.50 2.24 -6.75
CA TYR A 218 2.90 2.52 -5.36
C TYR A 218 2.95 4.03 -5.06
N MET A 219 3.35 4.84 -6.03
CA MET A 219 3.35 6.30 -5.92
C MET A 219 1.97 6.94 -6.14
N GLY A 220 0.93 6.15 -6.48
CA GLY A 220 -0.45 6.60 -6.62
C GLY A 220 -0.88 6.90 -8.06
N ILE A 221 -0.30 6.23 -9.05
CA ILE A 221 -0.81 6.22 -10.43
C ILE A 221 -1.96 5.21 -10.52
N ASP A 222 -3.04 5.61 -11.16
CA ASP A 222 -4.27 4.84 -11.32
C ASP A 222 -4.45 4.30 -12.74
N LEU A 223 -4.01 5.05 -13.76
CA LEU A 223 -4.25 4.77 -15.17
C LEU A 223 -2.94 4.77 -15.98
N PHE A 224 -2.91 3.92 -17.01
CA PHE A 224 -1.83 3.81 -17.98
C PHE A 224 -2.40 3.72 -19.39
N ASP A 225 -1.69 4.29 -20.36
CA ASP A 225 -1.89 4.08 -21.78
C ASP A 225 -0.55 3.78 -22.43
N SER A 226 -0.53 3.01 -23.48
CA SER A 226 0.70 2.88 -24.27
C SER A 226 0.55 2.11 -25.57
N ALA A 227 1.28 2.55 -26.58
CA ALA A 227 1.57 1.77 -27.79
C ALA A 227 2.79 0.84 -27.64
N ALA A 228 3.41 0.76 -26.45
CA ALA A 228 4.65 0.00 -26.23
C ALA A 228 4.49 -1.49 -26.62
N TYR A 229 3.37 -2.13 -26.29
CA TYR A 229 3.12 -3.53 -26.64
C TYR A 229 3.26 -3.79 -28.14
N TRP A 230 2.83 -2.84 -28.98
CA TRP A 230 2.89 -2.91 -30.44
C TRP A 230 4.26 -2.47 -30.96
N LEU A 231 4.82 -1.37 -30.47
CA LEU A 231 6.13 -0.88 -30.89
C LEU A 231 7.24 -1.89 -30.59
N PHE A 232 7.20 -2.50 -29.42
CA PHE A 232 8.12 -3.58 -29.05
C PHE A 232 7.92 -4.82 -29.96
N ALA A 233 6.69 -5.16 -30.28
CA ALA A 233 6.40 -6.28 -31.21
C ALA A 233 6.96 -6.00 -32.62
N LYS A 234 6.78 -4.79 -33.15
CA LYS A 234 7.39 -4.37 -34.45
C LYS A 234 8.93 -4.48 -34.42
N ALA A 235 9.55 -4.25 -33.28
CA ALA A 235 10.99 -4.39 -33.07
C ALA A 235 11.43 -5.84 -32.76
N GLY A 236 10.54 -6.83 -32.88
CA GLY A 236 10.82 -8.24 -32.58
C GLY A 236 11.07 -8.50 -31.07
N ARG A 237 10.51 -7.69 -30.19
CA ARG A 237 10.75 -7.75 -28.74
C ARG A 237 9.58 -8.39 -27.99
N TYR A 238 9.94 -9.34 -27.16
CA TYR A 238 9.06 -10.09 -26.24
C TYR A 238 9.17 -9.47 -24.84
N MET A 239 8.08 -8.93 -24.32
CA MET A 239 8.04 -8.27 -23.01
C MET A 239 7.79 -9.28 -21.89
N THR A 240 8.35 -8.98 -20.72
CA THR A 240 8.02 -9.66 -19.45
C THR A 240 7.82 -8.62 -18.35
N ALA A 241 7.34 -9.03 -17.18
CA ALA A 241 7.22 -8.15 -16.02
C ALA A 241 8.58 -7.68 -15.47
N THR A 242 9.70 -8.26 -15.94
CA THR A 242 11.06 -8.00 -15.44
C THR A 242 12.04 -7.57 -16.50
N GLY A 243 11.61 -7.42 -17.76
CA GLY A 243 12.49 -7.01 -18.84
C GLY A 243 11.96 -7.36 -20.22
N THR A 244 12.84 -7.30 -21.22
CA THR A 244 12.50 -7.54 -22.61
C THR A 244 13.56 -8.42 -23.28
N PHE A 245 13.14 -9.34 -24.14
CA PHE A 245 14.01 -10.20 -24.92
C PHE A 245 13.75 -9.98 -26.41
N HIS A 246 14.74 -10.24 -27.25
CA HIS A 246 14.46 -10.39 -28.67
C HIS A 246 13.94 -11.81 -28.94
N LEU A 247 12.90 -11.92 -29.77
CA LEU A 247 12.31 -13.21 -30.13
C LEU A 247 13.34 -14.23 -30.63
N LYS A 248 14.30 -13.76 -31.43
CA LYS A 248 15.39 -14.58 -32.00
C LYS A 248 16.35 -15.16 -30.96
N ASP A 249 16.43 -14.57 -29.76
CA ASP A 249 17.35 -14.95 -28.69
C ASP A 249 16.65 -15.85 -27.65
N LEU A 250 15.34 -16.12 -27.81
CA LEU A 250 14.58 -16.99 -26.92
C LEU A 250 14.69 -18.45 -27.34
N GLU A 251 15.05 -19.32 -26.42
CA GLU A 251 14.95 -20.77 -26.56
C GLU A 251 13.57 -21.30 -26.08
N TYR A 252 12.97 -20.65 -25.07
CA TYR A 252 11.66 -20.96 -24.51
C TYR A 252 10.88 -19.68 -24.26
N PHE A 253 9.55 -19.73 -24.33
CA PHE A 253 8.70 -18.65 -23.85
C PHE A 253 8.52 -18.76 -22.32
N PRO A 254 9.05 -17.83 -21.51
CA PRO A 254 8.87 -17.83 -20.05
C PRO A 254 7.50 -17.24 -19.65
N CYS A 255 6.43 -17.67 -20.28
CA CYS A 255 5.07 -17.19 -20.08
C CYS A 255 4.05 -18.29 -20.40
N ASN A 256 2.97 -18.32 -19.62
CA ASN A 256 1.87 -19.27 -19.79
C ASN A 256 0.59 -18.59 -20.34
N CYS A 257 0.69 -17.43 -21.03
CA CYS A 257 -0.46 -16.84 -21.69
C CYS A 257 -0.96 -17.74 -22.84
N LYS A 258 -2.21 -17.55 -23.25
CA LYS A 258 -2.84 -18.39 -24.29
C LYS A 258 -2.05 -18.45 -25.62
N TYR A 259 -1.21 -17.43 -25.87
CA TYR A 259 -0.39 -17.35 -27.09
C TYR A 259 0.92 -18.15 -26.96
N CYS A 260 1.55 -18.14 -25.79
CA CYS A 260 2.82 -18.83 -25.56
C CYS A 260 2.66 -20.32 -25.24
N LEU A 261 1.53 -20.70 -24.64
CA LEU A 261 1.32 -22.06 -24.09
C LEU A 261 1.48 -23.17 -25.13
N ASN A 262 1.04 -22.90 -26.38
CA ASN A 262 1.00 -23.90 -27.46
C ASN A 262 2.00 -23.58 -28.59
N ASN A 263 2.97 -22.69 -28.36
CA ASN A 263 3.94 -22.29 -29.36
C ASN A 263 5.36 -22.30 -28.77
N SER A 264 6.35 -22.39 -29.62
CA SER A 264 7.75 -22.23 -29.28
C SER A 264 8.36 -21.04 -30.07
N PRO A 265 9.45 -20.41 -29.56
CA PRO A 265 10.15 -19.36 -30.30
C PRO A 265 10.56 -19.80 -31.71
N LYS A 266 11.03 -21.04 -31.86
CA LYS A 266 11.45 -21.62 -33.17
C LYS A 266 10.30 -21.77 -34.16
N GLU A 267 9.09 -22.03 -33.68
CA GLU A 267 7.89 -22.09 -34.55
C GLU A 267 7.50 -20.69 -34.99
N ILE A 268 7.39 -19.75 -34.08
CA ILE A 268 7.04 -18.35 -34.38
C ILE A 268 8.06 -17.70 -35.33
N LEU A 269 9.35 -18.00 -35.18
CA LEU A 269 10.40 -17.47 -36.08
C LEU A 269 10.29 -17.99 -37.52
N LYS A 270 9.56 -19.11 -37.77
CA LYS A 270 9.29 -19.60 -39.11
C LYS A 270 8.09 -18.94 -39.78
N GLU A 271 7.25 -18.27 -38.98
CA GLU A 271 6.10 -17.54 -39.50
C GLU A 271 6.55 -16.29 -40.28
N LYS A 272 5.65 -15.73 -41.08
CA LYS A 272 5.89 -14.44 -41.74
C LYS A 272 6.00 -13.32 -40.73
N VAL A 273 6.76 -12.26 -41.08
CA VAL A 273 6.99 -11.13 -40.18
C VAL A 273 5.71 -10.50 -39.59
N PRO A 274 4.62 -10.31 -40.35
CA PRO A 274 3.36 -9.81 -39.78
C PRO A 274 2.78 -10.70 -38.69
N GLU A 275 2.84 -12.03 -38.87
CA GLU A 275 2.37 -13.01 -37.89
C GLU A 275 3.22 -13.04 -36.64
N GLN A 276 4.56 -12.88 -36.77
CA GLN A 276 5.47 -12.72 -35.63
C GLN A 276 5.14 -11.45 -34.83
N ILE A 277 4.91 -10.33 -35.53
CA ILE A 277 4.53 -9.05 -34.89
C ILE A 277 3.20 -9.21 -34.14
N LEU A 278 2.18 -9.81 -34.78
CA LEU A 278 0.88 -10.02 -34.16
C LEU A 278 0.96 -10.93 -32.94
N PHE A 279 1.72 -12.03 -33.02
CA PHE A 279 1.98 -12.91 -31.88
C PHE A 279 2.60 -12.14 -30.71
N LEU A 280 3.69 -11.38 -31.00
CA LEU A 280 4.37 -10.61 -29.97
C LEU A 280 3.47 -9.52 -29.37
N ALA A 281 2.70 -8.80 -30.18
CA ALA A 281 1.79 -7.77 -29.70
C ALA A 281 0.74 -8.33 -28.73
N ARG A 282 0.12 -9.46 -29.11
CA ARG A 282 -0.85 -10.16 -28.26
C ARG A 282 -0.24 -10.67 -26.96
N HIS A 283 0.96 -11.25 -27.03
CA HIS A 283 1.69 -11.67 -25.86
C HIS A 283 2.04 -10.47 -24.96
N ASN A 284 2.63 -9.39 -25.51
CA ASN A 284 3.05 -8.20 -24.78
C ASN A 284 1.86 -7.56 -24.04
N LEU A 285 0.71 -7.48 -24.72
CA LEU A 285 -0.54 -6.99 -24.12
C LEU A 285 -1.00 -7.89 -22.96
N ALA A 286 -1.00 -9.21 -23.16
CA ALA A 286 -1.38 -10.17 -22.12
C ALA A 286 -0.48 -10.07 -20.87
N VAL A 287 0.82 -9.84 -21.04
CA VAL A 287 1.76 -9.65 -19.93
C VAL A 287 1.46 -8.34 -19.19
N SER A 288 1.16 -7.26 -19.91
CA SER A 288 0.81 -5.97 -19.30
C SER A 288 -0.44 -6.10 -18.41
N PHE A 289 -1.51 -6.75 -18.89
CA PHE A 289 -2.70 -7.02 -18.09
C PHE A 289 -2.44 -8.00 -16.94
N GLY A 290 -1.59 -9.00 -17.15
CA GLY A 290 -1.16 -9.93 -16.11
C GLY A 290 -0.47 -9.22 -14.96
N GLU A 291 0.41 -8.25 -15.25
CA GLU A 291 1.09 -7.45 -14.23
C GLU A 291 0.10 -6.54 -13.48
N LEU A 292 -0.85 -5.90 -14.17
CA LEU A 292 -1.90 -5.11 -13.52
C LEU A 292 -2.76 -5.97 -12.58
N LYS A 293 -3.10 -7.22 -12.95
CA LYS A 293 -3.80 -8.16 -12.04
C LYS A 293 -2.94 -8.49 -10.82
N SER A 294 -1.64 -8.72 -11.00
CA SER A 294 -0.69 -8.97 -9.90
C SER A 294 -0.60 -7.78 -8.95
N ILE A 295 -0.59 -6.55 -9.48
CA ILE A 295 -0.59 -5.31 -8.70
C ILE A 295 -1.90 -5.16 -7.91
N LYS A 296 -3.07 -5.37 -8.55
CA LYS A 296 -4.38 -5.33 -7.87
C LYS A 296 -4.44 -6.33 -6.72
N GLN A 297 -3.94 -7.56 -6.93
CA GLN A 297 -3.87 -8.57 -5.88
C GLN A 297 -2.92 -8.13 -4.75
N ALA A 298 -1.76 -7.57 -5.07
CA ALA A 298 -0.81 -7.08 -4.08
C ALA A 298 -1.38 -5.91 -3.24
N ILE A 299 -2.16 -5.02 -3.85
CA ILE A 299 -2.91 -3.96 -3.14
C ILE A 299 -3.91 -4.58 -2.17
N TYR A 300 -4.75 -5.52 -2.63
CA TYR A 300 -5.75 -6.19 -1.82
C TYR A 300 -5.14 -6.91 -0.61
N GLU A 301 -3.95 -7.46 -0.75
CA GLU A 301 -3.22 -8.16 0.32
C GLU A 301 -2.35 -7.22 1.18
N GLY A 302 -2.22 -5.94 0.81
CA GLY A 302 -1.32 -5.00 1.47
C GLY A 302 0.16 -5.29 1.22
N ARG A 303 0.51 -5.95 0.11
CA ARG A 303 1.87 -6.36 -0.25
C ARG A 303 2.46 -5.62 -1.45
N LEU A 304 1.89 -4.46 -1.81
CA LEU A 304 2.36 -3.71 -2.98
C LEU A 304 3.83 -3.32 -2.86
N TRP A 305 4.28 -2.89 -1.68
CA TRP A 305 5.70 -2.58 -1.45
C TRP A 305 6.61 -3.80 -1.71
N ASN A 306 6.20 -4.99 -1.27
CA ASN A 306 6.95 -6.22 -1.56
C ASN A 306 7.07 -6.47 -3.08
N LEU A 307 6.00 -6.23 -3.83
CA LEU A 307 6.01 -6.37 -5.29
C LEU A 307 6.95 -5.34 -5.94
N VAL A 308 6.93 -4.08 -5.47
CA VAL A 308 7.87 -3.03 -5.93
C VAL A 308 9.32 -3.48 -5.73
N LEU A 309 9.67 -4.00 -4.55
CA LEU A 309 11.01 -4.49 -4.26
C LEU A 309 11.42 -5.65 -5.18
N GLN A 310 10.51 -6.60 -5.43
CA GLN A 310 10.75 -7.70 -6.37
C GLN A 310 10.98 -7.20 -7.80
N ARG A 311 10.19 -6.25 -8.28
CA ARG A 311 10.33 -5.68 -9.63
C ARG A 311 11.58 -4.81 -9.74
N SER A 312 11.92 -4.06 -8.70
CA SER A 312 13.10 -3.19 -8.72
C SER A 312 14.41 -3.95 -8.87
N SER A 313 14.47 -5.20 -8.41
CA SER A 313 15.64 -6.06 -8.54
C SER A 313 15.92 -6.50 -10.00
N SER A 314 14.98 -6.28 -10.92
CA SER A 314 15.14 -6.68 -12.33
C SER A 314 15.99 -5.69 -13.17
N HIS A 315 16.18 -4.46 -12.70
CA HIS A 315 16.95 -3.47 -13.43
C HIS A 315 17.63 -2.45 -12.49
N PRO A 316 18.94 -2.13 -12.66
CA PRO A 316 19.65 -1.23 -11.75
C PRO A 316 19.04 0.17 -11.66
N ARG A 317 18.44 0.68 -12.74
CA ARG A 317 17.78 1.98 -12.73
C ARG A 317 16.44 1.97 -11.96
N LEU A 318 15.75 0.84 -11.89
CA LEU A 318 14.59 0.68 -10.98
C LEU A 318 15.04 0.64 -9.52
N THR A 319 16.17 -0.03 -9.26
CA THR A 319 16.82 -0.03 -7.95
C THR A 319 17.12 1.41 -7.49
N GLU A 320 17.69 2.24 -8.38
CA GLU A 320 17.97 3.65 -8.12
C GLU A 320 16.70 4.46 -7.79
N ALA A 321 15.59 4.21 -8.49
CA ALA A 321 14.30 4.83 -8.19
C ALA A 321 13.78 4.42 -6.80
N VAL A 322 13.99 3.17 -6.38
CA VAL A 322 13.62 2.71 -5.04
C VAL A 322 14.50 3.36 -3.97
N TYR A 323 15.79 3.61 -4.21
CA TYR A 323 16.62 4.39 -3.29
C TYR A 323 16.07 5.78 -3.00
N PHE A 324 15.43 6.41 -3.97
CA PHE A 324 14.69 7.66 -3.75
C PHE A 324 13.49 7.43 -2.83
N LEU A 325 12.70 6.36 -3.07
CA LEU A 325 11.49 6.09 -2.28
C LEU A 325 11.75 5.70 -0.83
N ILE A 326 12.91 5.12 -0.51
CA ILE A 326 13.25 4.71 0.87
C ILE A 326 13.84 5.84 1.72
N GLN A 327 13.88 7.08 1.23
CA GLN A 327 14.26 8.24 2.03
C GLN A 327 13.19 8.55 3.08
N ASP A 328 13.61 8.97 4.26
CA ASP A 328 12.73 9.11 5.42
C ASP A 328 11.55 10.05 5.17
N GLU A 329 11.78 11.22 4.53
CA GLU A 329 10.74 12.20 4.20
C GLU A 329 9.65 11.63 3.27
N ILE A 330 10.05 10.75 2.35
CA ILE A 330 9.13 10.11 1.41
C ILE A 330 8.37 9.00 2.10
N GLN A 331 9.04 8.22 2.95
CA GLN A 331 8.39 7.20 3.75
C GLN A 331 7.42 7.81 4.78
N ASP A 332 7.70 8.98 5.34
CA ASP A 332 6.77 9.74 6.18
C ASP A 332 5.47 10.10 5.45
N TYR A 333 5.58 10.38 4.14
CA TYR A 333 4.39 10.62 3.33
C TYR A 333 3.55 9.34 3.18
N PHE A 334 4.17 8.23 2.78
CA PHE A 334 3.45 6.96 2.56
C PHE A 334 2.91 6.33 3.85
N GLU A 335 3.61 6.51 4.97
CA GLU A 335 3.17 6.01 6.27
C GLU A 335 1.77 6.54 6.62
N LYS A 336 1.46 7.80 6.33
CA LYS A 336 0.18 8.43 6.63
C LYS A 336 -1.02 7.75 5.96
N PHE A 337 -0.81 7.18 4.77
CA PHE A 337 -1.85 6.48 4.01
C PHE A 337 -1.83 4.95 4.20
N THR A 338 -0.85 4.45 4.94
CA THR A 338 -0.70 3.02 5.18
C THR A 338 -1.59 2.58 6.34
N SER A 339 -2.44 1.57 6.11
CA SER A 339 -3.30 0.99 7.15
C SER A 339 -2.49 0.52 8.36
N ILE A 340 -3.11 0.57 9.55
CA ILE A 340 -2.45 0.12 10.79
C ILE A 340 -2.16 -1.37 10.82
N SER A 341 -2.89 -2.17 10.06
CA SER A 341 -2.66 -3.61 9.94
C SER A 341 -3.00 -4.13 8.56
N TYR A 342 -2.29 -5.15 8.14
CA TYR A 342 -2.49 -5.92 6.91
C TYR A 342 -2.43 -7.41 7.20
N LYS A 343 -2.69 -8.22 6.16
CA LYS A 343 -2.38 -9.64 6.18
C LYS A 343 -0.88 -9.86 6.37
N SER A 344 -0.48 -11.07 6.78
CA SER A 344 0.93 -11.41 6.99
C SER A 344 1.78 -11.17 5.73
N LYS A 345 3.00 -10.68 5.95
CA LYS A 345 3.99 -10.41 4.90
C LYS A 345 5.24 -11.27 5.10
N LEU A 346 5.93 -11.52 4.01
CA LEU A 346 7.27 -12.11 4.01
C LEU A 346 8.28 -11.01 3.69
N PHE A 347 9.15 -10.70 4.62
CA PHE A 347 10.20 -9.70 4.47
C PHE A 347 11.52 -10.38 4.13
N SER A 348 11.84 -10.49 2.85
CA SER A 348 13.02 -11.16 2.33
C SER A 348 14.02 -10.23 1.63
N HIS A 349 13.68 -8.97 1.45
CA HIS A 349 14.51 -8.00 0.76
C HIS A 349 15.26 -7.10 1.76
N PRO A 350 16.53 -6.72 1.50
CA PRO A 350 17.29 -5.82 2.38
C PRO A 350 16.59 -4.49 2.68
N TRP A 351 15.78 -3.98 1.77
CA TRP A 351 15.03 -2.72 1.97
C TRP A 351 13.65 -2.91 2.59
N SER A 352 13.31 -4.09 3.08
CA SER A 352 12.07 -4.31 3.83
C SER A 352 11.98 -3.43 5.09
N PHE A 353 13.13 -2.97 5.64
CA PHE A 353 13.16 -2.04 6.76
C PHE A 353 12.49 -0.68 6.47
N SER A 354 12.32 -0.33 5.19
CA SER A 354 11.61 0.88 4.74
C SER A 354 10.12 0.65 4.50
N ASP A 355 9.56 -0.53 4.81
CA ASP A 355 8.11 -0.73 4.77
C ASP A 355 7.45 0.25 5.77
N PRO A 356 6.43 1.00 5.37
CA PRO A 356 5.77 1.98 6.25
C PRO A 356 5.27 1.40 7.58
N ILE A 357 4.90 0.10 7.61
CA ILE A 357 4.51 -0.58 8.85
C ILE A 357 5.71 -0.71 9.81
N ILE A 358 6.88 -1.06 9.27
CA ILE A 358 8.11 -1.19 10.06
C ILE A 358 8.55 0.18 10.58
N LYS A 359 8.44 1.21 9.75
CA LYS A 359 8.70 2.59 10.15
C LYS A 359 7.81 3.01 11.32
N ARG A 360 6.50 2.84 11.20
CA ARG A 360 5.53 3.12 12.28
C ARG A 360 5.84 2.37 13.56
N TYR A 361 6.20 1.09 13.45
CA TYR A 361 6.60 0.29 14.61
C TYR A 361 7.81 0.90 15.32
N LYS A 362 8.85 1.30 14.58
CA LYS A 362 10.05 1.92 15.15
C LYS A 362 9.76 3.26 15.84
N GLU A 363 8.89 4.09 15.26
CA GLU A 363 8.44 5.34 15.88
C GLU A 363 7.74 5.06 17.21
N ARG A 364 6.82 4.08 17.25
CA ARG A 364 6.15 3.68 18.49
C ARG A 364 7.10 3.07 19.53
N VAL A 365 8.21 2.46 19.13
CA VAL A 365 9.27 2.03 20.07
C VAL A 365 9.85 3.22 20.83
N PHE A 366 10.06 4.37 20.19
CA PHE A 366 10.54 5.57 20.87
C PHE A 366 9.46 6.24 21.74
N GLU A 367 8.24 6.33 21.25
CA GLU A 367 7.17 7.11 21.87
C GLU A 367 6.41 6.33 22.95
N ARG A 368 6.23 5.03 22.76
CA ARG A 368 5.24 4.20 23.46
C ARG A 368 5.83 2.97 24.14
N PHE A 369 7.15 2.93 24.33
CA PHE A 369 7.82 1.77 24.93
C PHE A 369 7.24 1.46 26.33
N PRO A 370 6.88 0.18 26.61
CA PRO A 370 6.36 -0.19 27.92
C PRO A 370 7.50 -0.42 28.91
N PHE A 371 7.81 0.57 29.75
CA PHE A 371 8.77 0.41 30.83
C PHE A 371 8.10 -0.31 32.00
N THR A 372 8.28 -1.63 32.08
CA THR A 372 7.56 -2.48 33.05
C THR A 372 8.40 -2.84 34.27
N LYS A 373 9.73 -2.71 34.20
CA LYS A 373 10.67 -3.03 35.26
C LYS A 373 11.79 -1.99 35.32
N ASN A 374 12.40 -1.87 36.51
CA ASN A 374 13.52 -0.94 36.74
C ASN A 374 14.84 -1.43 36.13
N ASN A 375 14.97 -2.72 35.83
CA ASN A 375 16.14 -3.29 35.19
C ASN A 375 15.74 -3.87 33.84
N ALA A 376 16.63 -3.81 32.83
CA ALA A 376 16.38 -4.40 31.53
C ALA A 376 17.63 -5.05 30.93
N VAL A 377 17.40 -5.97 30.01
CA VAL A 377 18.44 -6.69 29.30
C VAL A 377 18.11 -6.80 27.83
N LEU A 378 19.08 -6.49 26.98
CA LEU A 378 18.98 -6.64 25.52
C LEU A 378 19.46 -8.05 25.12
N LEU A 379 18.69 -8.74 24.28
CA LEU A 379 18.88 -10.14 23.91
C LEU A 379 18.69 -10.35 22.41
N ASP A 380 19.45 -11.25 21.79
CA ASP A 380 19.29 -11.59 20.36
C ASP A 380 18.13 -12.53 20.07
N ASN A 381 17.70 -13.33 21.04
CA ASN A 381 16.75 -14.38 20.76
C ASN A 381 15.80 -14.65 21.95
N PHE A 382 14.58 -15.11 21.62
CA PHE A 382 13.52 -15.39 22.59
C PHE A 382 13.76 -16.62 23.48
N SER A 383 14.83 -17.38 23.28
CA SER A 383 15.09 -18.67 23.96
C SER A 383 16.05 -18.59 25.15
N LEU A 384 16.59 -17.40 25.48
CA LEU A 384 17.48 -17.26 26.64
C LEU A 384 16.65 -17.25 27.93
N ASN A 385 16.70 -18.39 28.66
CA ASN A 385 15.83 -18.66 29.80
C ASN A 385 16.43 -18.29 31.18
N LYS A 386 17.70 -17.88 31.25
CA LYS A 386 18.41 -17.65 32.54
C LYS A 386 18.55 -16.16 32.87
N ILE A 387 17.49 -15.37 32.62
CA ILE A 387 17.48 -13.95 32.97
C ILE A 387 16.70 -13.78 34.27
N PRO A 388 17.25 -13.08 35.29
CA PRO A 388 16.54 -12.81 36.53
C PRO A 388 15.17 -12.17 36.28
N PHE A 389 14.17 -12.55 37.07
CA PHE A 389 12.77 -12.13 36.87
C PHE A 389 12.55 -10.60 37.02
N ASN A 390 13.44 -9.91 37.74
CA ASN A 390 13.41 -8.45 37.93
C ASN A 390 13.91 -7.65 36.73
N TYR A 391 14.38 -8.32 35.67
CA TYR A 391 14.78 -7.68 34.42
C TYR A 391 13.67 -7.77 33.37
N GLN A 392 13.39 -6.63 32.71
CA GLN A 392 12.60 -6.60 31.49
C GLN A 392 13.43 -7.13 30.33
N LYS A 393 12.91 -8.11 29.60
CA LYS A 393 13.58 -8.65 28.42
C LYS A 393 13.22 -7.81 27.20
N ILE A 394 14.23 -7.34 26.49
CA ILE A 394 14.10 -6.57 25.26
C ILE A 394 14.88 -7.32 24.18
N TYR A 395 14.17 -7.84 23.21
CA TYR A 395 14.79 -8.59 22.13
C TYR A 395 15.20 -7.66 21.00
N ILE A 396 16.39 -7.87 20.47
CA ILE A 396 16.92 -7.17 19.33
C ILE A 396 16.60 -7.97 18.07
N HIS A 397 15.93 -7.34 17.13
CA HIS A 397 15.51 -7.95 15.88
C HIS A 397 16.03 -7.14 14.69
N PRO A 398 16.68 -7.75 13.67
CA PRO A 398 17.27 -7.03 12.54
C PRO A 398 16.30 -6.15 11.75
N LEU A 399 15.01 -6.50 11.68
CA LEU A 399 13.99 -5.74 10.98
C LEU A 399 13.22 -4.77 11.89
N PHE A 400 12.77 -5.26 13.06
CA PHE A 400 11.94 -4.48 13.97
C PHE A 400 12.74 -3.60 14.94
N GLY A 401 14.02 -3.89 15.16
CA GLY A 401 14.83 -3.22 16.15
C GLY A 401 14.57 -3.81 17.55
N LEU A 402 14.02 -3.02 18.45
CA LEU A 402 13.77 -3.42 19.83
C LEU A 402 12.36 -3.95 20.03
N ILE A 403 12.25 -5.16 20.57
CA ILE A 403 10.97 -5.82 20.87
C ILE A 403 10.91 -6.10 22.38
N PRO A 404 10.19 -5.32 23.17
CA PRO A 404 9.93 -5.68 24.56
C PRO A 404 9.12 -6.98 24.62
N GLU A 405 9.37 -7.81 25.62
CA GLU A 405 8.71 -9.13 25.72
C GLU A 405 7.19 -9.03 25.73
N GLU A 406 6.64 -7.95 26.24
CA GLU A 406 5.22 -7.63 26.28
C GLU A 406 4.60 -7.44 24.89
N TRP A 407 5.41 -7.06 23.89
CA TRP A 407 4.96 -6.83 22.52
C TRP A 407 5.19 -8.01 21.56
N LYS A 408 5.82 -9.09 22.00
CA LYS A 408 6.14 -10.22 21.11
C LYS A 408 4.93 -10.85 20.41
N SER A 409 3.73 -10.67 20.97
CA SER A 409 2.48 -11.25 20.43
C SER A 409 1.57 -10.22 19.77
N ILE A 410 2.02 -8.98 19.54
CA ILE A 410 1.23 -7.93 18.89
C ILE A 410 1.62 -7.76 17.41
N TYR A 411 0.71 -7.12 16.65
CA TYR A 411 1.02 -6.63 15.31
C TYR A 411 2.08 -5.50 15.39
N PRO A 412 3.09 -5.43 14.51
CA PRO A 412 3.30 -6.27 13.33
C PRO A 412 4.14 -7.55 13.59
N ILE A 413 4.66 -7.74 14.80
CA ILE A 413 5.69 -8.75 15.10
C ILE A 413 5.19 -10.17 14.83
N VAL A 414 4.02 -10.53 15.36
CA VAL A 414 3.47 -11.88 15.28
C VAL A 414 2.95 -12.25 13.89
N GLN A 415 2.69 -11.25 13.03
CA GLN A 415 2.04 -11.46 11.73
C GLN A 415 3.04 -11.56 10.56
N HIS A 416 4.30 -11.28 10.78
CA HIS A 416 5.27 -11.19 9.71
C HIS A 416 6.43 -12.15 9.91
N VAL A 417 6.93 -12.69 8.80
CA VAL A 417 8.12 -13.52 8.77
C VAL A 417 9.21 -12.74 8.07
N SER A 418 10.34 -12.59 8.74
CA SER A 418 11.52 -11.96 8.17
C SER A 418 12.70 -12.93 8.19
N TYR A 419 13.47 -12.91 7.10
CA TYR A 419 14.81 -13.47 7.09
C TYR A 419 15.79 -12.33 7.32
N THR A 420 16.46 -12.35 8.46
CA THR A 420 17.57 -11.43 8.69
C THR A 420 18.41 -11.98 9.82
N GLU A 421 19.61 -12.38 9.50
CA GLU A 421 20.64 -12.71 10.50
C GLU A 421 21.59 -11.53 10.69
N GLU A 422 21.66 -10.61 9.72
CA GLU A 422 22.57 -9.48 9.74
C GLU A 422 21.84 -8.17 10.07
N PHE A 423 22.46 -7.38 10.91
CA PHE A 423 22.00 -6.04 11.27
C PHE A 423 22.55 -5.01 10.30
N SER A 424 21.69 -4.22 9.72
CA SER A 424 22.13 -3.06 8.93
C SER A 424 22.72 -1.98 9.86
N GLU A 425 23.65 -1.19 9.33
CA GLU A 425 24.19 -0.02 10.05
C GLU A 425 23.08 0.91 10.56
N LYS A 426 22.05 1.16 9.74
CA LYS A 426 20.87 1.94 10.14
C LYS A 426 20.15 1.36 11.37
N MET A 427 20.08 0.03 11.47
CA MET A 427 19.45 -0.62 12.63
C MET A 427 20.31 -0.50 13.88
N THR A 428 21.61 -0.65 13.75
CA THR A 428 22.56 -0.46 14.86
C THR A 428 22.48 0.99 15.40
N ILE A 429 22.45 1.98 14.51
CA ILE A 429 22.26 3.38 14.86
C ILE A 429 20.92 3.60 15.56
N PHE A 430 19.84 2.99 15.04
CA PHE A 430 18.50 3.08 15.65
C PHE A 430 18.49 2.58 17.10
N ILE A 431 19.09 1.41 17.34
CA ILE A 431 19.18 0.82 18.68
C ILE A 431 20.05 1.67 19.61
N GLN A 432 21.20 2.14 19.13
CA GLN A 432 22.08 3.02 19.89
C GLN A 432 21.38 4.34 20.30
N ASN A 433 20.64 4.95 19.38
CA ASN A 433 19.87 6.17 19.65
C ASN A 433 18.80 5.93 20.71
N TRP A 434 18.06 4.82 20.61
CA TRP A 434 17.07 4.48 21.62
C TRP A 434 17.73 4.27 23.00
N VAL A 435 18.85 3.56 23.07
CA VAL A 435 19.61 3.34 24.31
C VAL A 435 20.07 4.67 24.90
N ASN A 436 20.67 5.54 24.11
CA ASN A 436 21.14 6.85 24.57
C ASN A 436 20.01 7.69 25.18
N GLN A 437 18.81 7.65 24.57
CA GLN A 437 17.64 8.38 25.05
C GLN A 437 16.99 7.75 26.30
N ASN A 438 17.04 6.43 26.44
CA ASN A 438 16.21 5.71 27.41
C ASN A 438 16.98 4.99 28.51
N LYS A 439 18.31 4.84 28.42
CA LYS A 439 19.10 4.13 29.44
C LYS A 439 18.89 4.69 30.85
N GLY A 440 18.68 5.99 31.00
CA GLY A 440 18.41 6.62 32.28
C GLY A 440 17.05 6.30 32.91
N LYS A 441 16.16 5.64 32.18
CA LYS A 441 14.87 5.13 32.70
C LYS A 441 15.03 3.79 33.42
N PHE A 442 16.15 3.14 33.30
CA PHE A 442 16.50 1.91 34.00
C PHE A 442 17.55 2.16 35.07
N VAL A 443 17.46 1.46 36.18
CA VAL A 443 18.53 1.38 37.17
C VAL A 443 19.72 0.62 36.56
N THR A 444 19.42 -0.49 35.85
CA THR A 444 20.42 -1.28 35.16
C THR A 444 19.91 -1.64 33.76
N LEU A 445 20.72 -1.36 32.73
CA LEU A 445 20.50 -1.81 31.36
C LEU A 445 21.74 -2.55 30.88
N ILE A 446 21.59 -3.83 30.53
CA ILE A 446 22.67 -4.73 30.15
C ILE A 446 22.48 -5.15 28.70
N ASN A 447 23.59 -5.28 27.97
CA ASN A 447 23.58 -5.79 26.61
C ASN A 447 24.21 -7.20 26.57
N LEU A 448 23.39 -8.22 26.34
CA LEU A 448 23.81 -9.60 26.09
C LEU A 448 23.62 -10.00 24.62
N SER A 449 23.34 -9.04 23.77
CA SER A 449 23.19 -9.27 22.32
C SER A 449 24.54 -9.29 21.62
N LYS A 450 24.56 -9.77 20.37
CA LYS A 450 25.75 -9.77 19.52
C LYS A 450 26.13 -8.37 19.00
N ILE A 451 25.21 -7.41 19.07
CA ILE A 451 25.48 -6.04 18.62
C ILE A 451 26.30 -5.31 19.68
N GLN A 452 27.36 -4.64 19.27
CA GLN A 452 28.09 -3.73 20.13
C GLN A 452 27.27 -2.44 20.32
N ILE A 453 26.96 -2.13 21.58
CA ILE A 453 26.23 -0.94 21.98
C ILE A 453 27.10 -0.16 22.97
N GLU A 454 27.45 1.06 22.61
CA GLU A 454 28.30 1.91 23.43
C GLU A 454 27.66 2.25 24.77
N GLY A 455 28.44 2.20 25.83
CA GLY A 455 28.05 2.62 27.17
C GLY A 455 27.15 1.64 27.93
N LEU A 456 27.04 0.38 27.50
CA LEU A 456 26.35 -0.68 28.22
C LEU A 456 27.31 -1.77 28.71
N SER A 457 27.03 -2.33 29.89
CA SER A 457 27.71 -3.53 30.41
C SER A 457 27.27 -4.77 29.63
N THR A 458 28.18 -5.71 29.44
CA THR A 458 27.97 -7.01 28.77
C THR A 458 27.85 -8.17 29.74
N THR A 459 27.86 -7.93 31.05
CA THR A 459 27.78 -8.96 32.09
C THR A 459 26.67 -8.68 33.08
N ILE A 460 25.90 -9.71 33.42
CA ILE A 460 24.97 -9.65 34.54
C ILE A 460 25.77 -9.69 35.83
N ILE A 461 25.70 -8.64 36.64
CA ILE A 461 26.26 -8.65 38.00
C ILE A 461 25.29 -9.49 38.82
N ASN A 462 25.72 -10.73 39.15
CA ASN A 462 24.97 -11.59 40.06
C ASN A 462 25.10 -11.05 41.49
N GLU A 463 24.15 -10.27 41.92
CA GLU A 463 23.87 -10.12 43.34
C GLU A 463 23.06 -11.35 43.77
N ASN A 464 23.71 -12.29 44.47
CA ASN A 464 23.18 -13.51 45.07
C ASN A 464 22.79 -14.66 44.11
N SER A 465 23.73 -15.55 43.87
CA SER A 465 23.56 -16.74 43.01
C SER A 465 22.66 -17.84 43.58
N ASP A 466 22.21 -17.79 44.82
CA ASP A 466 21.49 -18.90 45.48
C ASP A 466 19.95 -18.80 45.43
N GLU A 467 19.36 -17.64 45.13
CA GLU A 467 17.91 -17.50 44.97
C GLU A 467 17.42 -17.77 43.54
N ALA A 468 18.27 -17.75 42.54
CA ALA A 468 17.91 -17.92 41.13
C ALA A 468 17.57 -19.37 40.72
N ASN A 469 17.88 -20.34 41.54
CA ASN A 469 17.77 -21.76 41.17
C ASN A 469 16.43 -22.45 41.51
N ASN A 470 15.48 -21.78 42.20
CA ASN A 470 14.28 -22.46 42.71
C ASN A 470 12.95 -21.70 42.54
N LYS A 471 12.86 -20.64 41.72
CA LYS A 471 11.55 -20.06 41.38
C LYS A 471 11.23 -20.38 39.93
N GLU A 472 10.04 -21.02 39.70
CA GLU A 472 9.40 -21.11 38.39
C GLU A 472 9.49 -19.74 37.71
N GLN A 473 9.90 -19.73 36.44
CA GLN A 473 9.95 -18.51 35.63
C GLN A 473 8.58 -17.82 35.69
N GLU A 474 8.50 -16.69 36.37
CA GLU A 474 7.26 -15.93 36.44
C GLU A 474 6.89 -15.47 35.04
N LYS A 475 5.85 -16.10 34.46
CA LYS A 475 5.28 -15.69 33.17
C LYS A 475 4.84 -14.25 33.28
N ILE A 476 5.07 -13.45 32.22
CA ILE A 476 4.50 -12.09 32.15
C ILE A 476 3.00 -12.18 32.40
N LYS A 477 2.51 -11.32 33.26
CA LYS A 477 1.08 -11.25 33.56
C LYS A 477 0.30 -10.80 32.32
N ASP A 478 -0.81 -11.45 32.03
CA ASP A 478 -1.66 -11.07 30.90
C ASP A 478 -2.16 -9.62 31.01
N THR A 479 -2.28 -9.10 32.24
CA THR A 479 -2.60 -7.69 32.50
C THR A 479 -1.51 -6.72 31.99
N ASP A 480 -0.24 -7.09 32.13
CA ASP A 480 0.88 -6.27 31.66
C ASP A 480 0.96 -6.28 30.13
N ILE A 481 0.66 -7.43 29.51
CA ILE A 481 0.54 -7.54 28.04
C ILE A 481 -0.59 -6.62 27.55
N VAL A 482 -1.77 -6.65 28.17
CA VAL A 482 -2.91 -5.80 27.76
C VAL A 482 -2.57 -4.32 27.93
N LYS A 483 -1.95 -3.92 29.05
CA LYS A 483 -1.50 -2.53 29.26
C LYS A 483 -0.48 -2.10 28.20
N ALA A 484 0.48 -2.98 27.87
CA ALA A 484 1.47 -2.71 26.82
C ALA A 484 0.83 -2.61 25.43
N MET A 485 -0.22 -3.40 25.14
CA MET A 485 -1.00 -3.30 23.89
C MET A 485 -1.78 -1.98 23.81
N LEU A 486 -2.42 -1.54 24.90
CA LEU A 486 -3.11 -0.26 24.97
C LEU A 486 -2.14 0.92 24.77
N LYS A 487 -0.96 0.84 25.37
CA LYS A 487 0.10 1.81 25.17
C LYS A 487 0.56 1.84 23.71
N TYR A 488 0.76 0.68 23.09
CA TYR A 488 1.19 0.58 21.69
C TYR A 488 0.13 1.11 20.70
N GLN A 489 -1.13 0.69 20.83
CA GLN A 489 -2.16 1.01 19.84
C GLN A 489 -2.77 2.40 20.08
N TYR A 490 -3.11 2.75 21.34
CA TYR A 490 -3.86 3.96 21.68
C TYR A 490 -3.03 5.02 22.40
N ASN A 491 -1.74 4.78 22.61
CA ASN A 491 -0.88 5.72 23.34
C ASN A 491 -1.35 6.01 24.78
N PHE A 492 -1.94 5.02 25.46
CA PHE A 492 -2.27 5.19 26.87
C PHE A 492 -1.00 5.40 27.68
N ASN A 493 -0.84 6.57 28.28
CA ASN A 493 0.27 6.85 29.19
C ASN A 493 0.07 6.16 30.54
N ASP A 494 1.07 6.21 31.42
CA ASP A 494 1.03 5.48 32.69
C ASP A 494 -0.06 6.01 33.64
N ASN A 495 -0.42 7.30 33.56
CA ASN A 495 -1.54 7.87 34.33
C ASN A 495 -2.87 7.28 33.85
N ILE A 496 -3.14 7.28 32.55
CA ILE A 496 -4.36 6.72 31.97
C ILE A 496 -4.46 5.21 32.25
N LEU A 497 -3.31 4.50 32.20
CA LEU A 497 -3.26 3.07 32.56
C LEU A 497 -3.49 2.83 34.07
N GLY A 498 -3.16 3.81 34.91
CA GLY A 498 -3.41 3.80 36.35
C GLY A 498 -4.90 3.86 36.71
N ASP A 499 -5.72 4.47 35.86
CA ASP A 499 -7.17 4.59 36.04
C ASP A 499 -7.94 3.31 35.64
N LEU A 500 -7.24 2.31 35.08
CA LEU A 500 -7.84 0.99 34.81
C LEU A 500 -7.85 0.16 36.10
N ILE A 501 -9.05 -0.18 36.56
CA ILE A 501 -9.28 -0.88 37.84
C ILE A 501 -9.62 -2.35 37.55
N ASN A 502 -9.04 -3.28 38.32
CA ASN A 502 -9.38 -4.70 38.30
C ASN A 502 -9.42 -5.34 36.89
N ILE A 503 -8.34 -5.15 36.12
CA ILE A 503 -8.24 -5.71 34.77
C ILE A 503 -8.36 -7.26 34.87
N ARG A 504 -9.39 -7.81 34.24
CA ARG A 504 -9.58 -9.25 34.06
C ARG A 504 -9.43 -9.61 32.59
N VAL A 505 -8.61 -10.62 32.29
CA VAL A 505 -8.29 -11.05 30.92
C VAL A 505 -8.94 -12.42 30.66
N GLU A 506 -9.60 -12.56 29.52
CA GLU A 506 -10.13 -13.82 29.03
C GLU A 506 -9.35 -14.30 27.82
N LYS A 507 -9.03 -15.60 27.83
CA LYS A 507 -8.27 -16.27 26.78
C LYS A 507 -9.12 -17.23 25.96
N SER A 508 -8.71 -17.46 24.73
CA SER A 508 -9.23 -18.51 23.88
C SER A 508 -8.67 -19.89 24.29
N LYS A 509 -9.23 -20.96 23.74
CA LYS A 509 -8.71 -22.33 23.93
C LYS A 509 -7.23 -22.49 23.52
N SER A 510 -6.71 -21.61 22.66
CA SER A 510 -5.31 -21.58 22.21
C SER A 510 -4.41 -20.65 23.03
N ASP A 511 -4.78 -20.33 24.27
CA ASP A 511 -4.05 -19.44 25.20
C ASP A 511 -3.82 -18.00 24.68
N ARG A 512 -4.55 -17.55 23.64
CA ARG A 512 -4.49 -16.18 23.13
C ARG A 512 -5.48 -15.30 23.90
N ILE A 513 -5.08 -14.08 24.23
CA ILE A 513 -5.99 -13.08 24.81
C ILE A 513 -7.10 -12.81 23.79
N LYS A 514 -8.35 -13.00 24.19
CA LYS A 514 -9.55 -12.81 23.36
C LYS A 514 -10.25 -11.48 23.68
N GLU A 515 -10.42 -11.20 24.95
CA GLU A 515 -11.06 -10.00 25.44
C GLU A 515 -10.57 -9.67 26.86
N PHE A 516 -10.78 -8.43 27.27
CA PHE A 516 -10.46 -8.02 28.63
C PHE A 516 -11.49 -7.02 29.16
N TYR A 517 -11.54 -6.93 30.47
CA TYR A 517 -12.53 -6.17 31.23
C TYR A 517 -11.79 -5.14 32.09
N ASN A 518 -12.43 -3.99 32.27
CA ASN A 518 -12.08 -3.00 33.28
C ASN A 518 -13.19 -3.04 34.33
N ASP A 519 -12.85 -3.45 35.53
CA ASP A 519 -13.82 -3.86 36.57
C ASP A 519 -14.77 -4.95 36.01
N ASN A 520 -16.07 -4.79 36.08
CA ASN A 520 -17.05 -5.78 35.58
C ASN A 520 -17.47 -5.54 34.11
N ASN A 521 -17.01 -4.48 33.48
CA ASN A 521 -17.40 -4.09 32.13
C ASN A 521 -16.40 -4.58 31.09
N ARG A 522 -16.89 -5.24 30.03
CA ARG A 522 -16.04 -5.58 28.90
C ARG A 522 -15.43 -4.30 28.32
N PHE A 523 -14.09 -4.20 28.37
CA PHE A 523 -13.37 -3.02 27.90
C PHE A 523 -13.06 -3.12 26.41
N ALA A 524 -12.53 -4.25 25.97
CA ALA A 524 -12.24 -4.45 24.57
C ALA A 524 -12.17 -5.94 24.19
N THR A 525 -12.21 -6.20 22.89
CA THR A 525 -11.90 -7.50 22.29
C THR A 525 -10.62 -7.41 21.48
N ILE A 526 -9.93 -8.53 21.32
CA ILE A 526 -8.70 -8.60 20.51
C ILE A 526 -8.99 -9.39 19.24
N ARG A 527 -8.74 -8.77 18.10
CA ARG A 527 -8.97 -9.37 16.78
C ARG A 527 -7.96 -10.49 16.54
N ALA A 528 -8.47 -11.69 16.26
CA ALA A 528 -7.64 -12.89 16.14
C ALA A 528 -6.67 -12.85 14.95
N SER A 529 -6.98 -12.09 13.89
CA SER A 529 -6.17 -12.03 12.68
C SER A 529 -4.88 -11.23 12.83
N ASP A 530 -4.85 -10.22 13.71
CA ASP A 530 -3.74 -9.27 13.82
C ASP A 530 -3.49 -8.75 15.24
N SER A 531 -4.16 -9.32 16.22
CA SER A 531 -4.04 -8.91 17.64
C SER A 531 -4.36 -7.45 17.93
N MET A 532 -5.12 -6.76 17.05
CA MET A 532 -5.53 -5.38 17.27
C MET A 532 -6.69 -5.31 18.26
N ILE A 533 -6.65 -4.32 19.15
CA ILE A 533 -7.70 -4.04 20.13
C ILE A 533 -8.87 -3.35 19.43
N ILE A 534 -10.07 -3.91 19.62
CA ILE A 534 -11.34 -3.33 19.18
C ILE A 534 -12.08 -2.84 20.41
N PRO A 535 -12.39 -1.54 20.52
CA PRO A 535 -13.05 -0.99 21.72
C PRO A 535 -14.47 -1.49 21.88
N SER A 536 -14.90 -1.57 23.14
CA SER A 536 -16.32 -1.63 23.51
C SER A 536 -16.85 -0.20 23.71
N GLU A 537 -18.13 -0.06 23.99
CA GLU A 537 -18.72 1.20 24.44
C GLU A 537 -18.02 1.75 25.68
N HIS A 538 -17.70 0.88 26.66
CA HIS A 538 -17.03 1.30 27.88
C HIS A 538 -15.64 1.89 27.59
N MET A 539 -14.86 1.27 26.71
CA MET A 539 -13.57 1.80 26.28
C MET A 539 -13.73 3.10 25.47
N ALA A 540 -14.75 3.20 24.61
CA ALA A 540 -14.99 4.42 23.84
C ALA A 540 -15.28 5.62 24.78
N ARG A 541 -16.10 5.43 25.82
CA ARG A 541 -16.35 6.43 26.87
C ARG A 541 -15.10 6.74 27.68
N PHE A 542 -14.29 5.73 27.98
CA PHE A 542 -13.02 5.91 28.66
C PHE A 542 -12.06 6.75 27.84
N ILE A 543 -11.89 6.48 26.54
CA ILE A 543 -11.06 7.28 25.62
C ILE A 543 -11.58 8.73 25.59
N HIS A 544 -12.89 8.92 25.45
CA HIS A 544 -13.50 10.25 25.41
C HIS A 544 -13.17 11.09 26.65
N ASN A 545 -13.17 10.48 27.84
CA ASN A 545 -12.92 11.17 29.11
C ASN A 545 -11.45 11.45 29.42
N HIS A 546 -10.52 10.65 28.86
CA HIS A 546 -9.10 10.71 29.25
C HIS A 546 -8.20 11.36 28.22
N PHE A 547 -8.65 11.47 26.97
CA PHE A 547 -7.86 12.11 25.90
C PHE A 547 -8.39 13.49 25.57
N LYS A 548 -7.45 14.40 25.32
CA LYS A 548 -7.78 15.76 24.92
C LYS A 548 -8.38 15.80 23.53
N TYR A 549 -9.29 16.73 23.32
CA TYR A 549 -9.80 17.04 21.99
C TYR A 549 -8.67 17.56 21.09
N PRO A 550 -8.56 17.12 19.81
CA PRO A 550 -9.35 16.10 19.09
C PRO A 550 -8.73 14.68 19.08
N GLU A 551 -7.85 14.33 20.02
CA GLU A 551 -7.18 13.02 20.06
C GLU A 551 -8.19 11.86 19.98
N HIS A 552 -7.92 10.87 19.13
CA HIS A 552 -8.76 9.70 18.81
C HIS A 552 -10.15 10.02 18.26
N ARG A 553 -10.47 11.27 17.91
CA ARG A 553 -11.81 11.71 17.48
C ARG A 553 -11.92 11.88 15.98
N VAL A 554 -13.11 11.55 15.47
CA VAL A 554 -13.65 12.07 14.22
C VAL A 554 -14.83 12.94 14.59
N VAL A 555 -14.72 14.23 14.31
CA VAL A 555 -15.68 15.27 14.70
C VAL A 555 -16.64 15.48 13.53
N VAL A 556 -17.93 15.35 13.80
CA VAL A 556 -18.97 15.44 12.76
C VAL A 556 -19.97 16.55 13.03
N ASP A 557 -20.61 17.01 11.97
CA ASP A 557 -21.74 17.92 12.05
C ASP A 557 -22.86 17.32 12.90
N LYS A 558 -23.46 18.16 13.76
CA LYS A 558 -24.59 17.75 14.63
C LYS A 558 -25.80 17.21 13.86
N GLU A 559 -25.98 17.60 12.59
CA GLU A 559 -27.10 17.14 11.77
C GLU A 559 -27.10 15.62 11.57
N VAL A 560 -25.93 14.97 11.61
CA VAL A 560 -25.82 13.51 11.42
C VAL A 560 -25.89 12.71 12.70
N LYS A 561 -26.04 13.35 13.86
CA LYS A 561 -26.07 12.72 15.17
C LYS A 561 -27.05 11.55 15.25
N SER A 562 -28.29 11.73 14.81
CA SER A 562 -29.32 10.67 14.82
C SER A 562 -28.92 9.46 13.99
N PHE A 563 -28.36 9.69 12.79
CA PHE A 563 -27.93 8.63 11.89
C PHE A 563 -26.76 7.81 12.48
N ILE A 564 -25.80 8.49 13.11
CA ILE A 564 -24.67 7.79 13.75
C ILE A 564 -25.13 7.00 14.95
N LYS A 565 -26.04 7.52 15.77
CA LYS A 565 -26.65 6.79 16.90
C LYS A 565 -27.42 5.55 16.45
N GLU A 566 -27.98 5.54 15.25
CA GLU A 566 -28.56 4.36 14.60
C GLU A 566 -27.52 3.37 14.04
N GLY A 567 -26.23 3.67 14.14
CA GLY A 567 -25.14 2.83 13.65
C GLY A 567 -24.78 3.03 12.16
N LYS A 568 -25.26 4.09 11.52
CA LYS A 568 -24.87 4.43 10.14
C LYS A 568 -23.43 4.95 10.09
N SER A 569 -22.75 4.67 8.99
CA SER A 569 -21.35 5.08 8.77
C SER A 569 -21.21 6.57 8.52
N VAL A 570 -20.04 7.14 8.89
CA VAL A 570 -19.69 8.54 8.67
C VAL A 570 -19.17 8.74 7.24
N PHE A 571 -19.68 9.73 6.54
CA PHE A 571 -19.20 10.16 5.21
C PHE A 571 -18.43 11.48 5.28
N SER A 572 -17.47 11.67 4.38
CA SER A 572 -16.54 12.79 4.35
C SER A 572 -17.20 14.17 4.42
N LYS A 573 -18.30 14.37 3.71
CA LYS A 573 -19.03 15.65 3.70
C LYS A 573 -19.54 16.13 5.08
N PHE A 574 -19.60 15.23 6.05
CA PHE A 574 -20.07 15.53 7.40
C PHE A 574 -18.94 15.63 8.43
N VAL A 575 -17.70 15.36 8.02
CA VAL A 575 -16.54 15.48 8.92
C VAL A 575 -16.04 16.91 8.91
N ILE A 576 -15.97 17.50 10.08
CA ILE A 576 -15.51 18.88 10.29
C ILE A 576 -14.03 18.87 10.66
N GLU A 577 -13.65 17.98 11.57
CA GLU A 577 -12.30 17.85 12.07
C GLU A 577 -12.01 16.39 12.45
N MET A 578 -10.76 16.01 12.56
CA MET A 578 -10.33 14.75 13.15
C MET A 578 -8.89 14.80 13.64
N ASP A 579 -8.54 13.86 14.50
CA ASP A 579 -7.14 13.63 14.89
C ASP A 579 -6.28 13.27 13.68
N SER A 580 -5.30 14.10 13.36
CA SER A 580 -4.38 13.92 12.23
C SER A 580 -3.41 12.74 12.40
N ASN A 581 -3.29 12.19 13.62
CA ASN A 581 -2.45 11.04 13.94
C ASN A 581 -3.16 9.69 13.67
N LEU A 582 -4.46 9.71 13.43
CA LEU A 582 -5.20 8.50 13.05
C LEU A 582 -4.82 8.05 11.65
N ARG A 583 -4.77 6.75 11.47
CA ARG A 583 -4.45 6.07 10.20
C ARG A 583 -5.60 5.17 9.75
N PRO A 584 -5.71 4.86 8.46
CA PRO A 584 -6.70 3.89 7.99
C PRO A 584 -6.59 2.59 8.78
N GLY A 585 -7.73 2.11 9.28
CA GLY A 585 -7.79 0.92 10.13
C GLY A 585 -7.79 1.18 11.63
N ASP A 586 -7.41 2.39 12.09
CA ASP A 586 -7.54 2.76 13.51
C ASP A 586 -9.00 2.75 13.96
N GLU A 587 -9.20 2.39 15.22
CA GLU A 587 -10.48 2.54 15.89
C GLU A 587 -10.56 3.94 16.50
N CYS A 588 -11.61 4.67 16.20
CA CYS A 588 -11.82 6.05 16.64
C CYS A 588 -13.19 6.24 17.29
N ILE A 589 -13.32 7.27 18.10
CA ILE A 589 -14.62 7.72 18.61
C ILE A 589 -15.18 8.80 17.70
N ILE A 590 -16.50 8.87 17.63
CA ILE A 590 -17.25 9.83 16.82
C ILE A 590 -17.94 10.81 17.75
N VAL A 591 -17.68 12.09 17.59
CA VAL A 591 -18.22 13.15 18.45
C VAL A 591 -18.85 14.27 17.61
N THR A 592 -19.74 15.05 18.23
CA THR A 592 -20.31 16.23 17.63
C THR A 592 -19.40 17.44 17.80
N GLU A 593 -19.41 18.39 16.84
CA GLU A 593 -18.56 19.59 16.83
C GLU A 593 -18.77 20.48 18.07
N SER A 594 -20.01 20.82 18.41
CA SER A 594 -20.30 21.90 19.34
C SER A 594 -20.20 21.51 20.82
N GLU A 595 -20.36 20.24 21.13
CA GLU A 595 -20.52 19.77 22.53
C GLU A 595 -19.53 18.67 22.90
N ASP A 596 -18.67 18.26 21.96
CA ASP A 596 -17.83 17.04 22.08
C ASP A 596 -18.63 15.83 22.57
N GLU A 597 -19.95 15.76 22.19
CA GLU A 597 -20.81 14.66 22.62
C GLU A 597 -20.40 13.38 21.92
N LEU A 598 -20.09 12.34 22.67
CA LEU A 598 -19.80 11.01 22.16
C LEU A 598 -21.07 10.36 21.61
N ILE A 599 -21.13 10.14 20.30
CA ILE A 599 -22.30 9.61 19.60
C ILE A 599 -22.08 8.24 18.96
N GLY A 600 -20.83 7.76 18.94
CA GLY A 600 -20.49 6.45 18.38
C GLY A 600 -18.99 6.18 18.36
N PHE A 601 -18.63 5.02 17.85
CA PHE A 601 -17.24 4.64 17.57
C PHE A 601 -17.18 3.66 16.40
N GLY A 602 -16.03 3.59 15.76
CA GLY A 602 -15.85 2.74 14.58
C GLY A 602 -14.43 2.73 14.05
N GLN A 603 -14.28 2.11 12.88
CA GLN A 603 -13.00 1.97 12.20
C GLN A 603 -12.83 3.06 11.15
N LEU A 604 -11.73 3.77 11.22
CA LEU A 604 -11.34 4.78 10.23
C LEU A 604 -10.95 4.12 8.90
N LEU A 605 -11.36 4.72 7.79
CA LEU A 605 -11.05 4.24 6.43
C LEU A 605 -10.24 5.24 5.61
N LEU A 606 -10.43 6.55 5.83
CA LEU A 606 -9.75 7.63 5.11
C LEU A 606 -8.93 8.48 6.07
N THR A 607 -7.80 8.98 5.59
CA THR A 607 -6.95 9.90 6.35
C THR A 607 -7.54 11.31 6.36
N PHE A 608 -7.07 12.14 7.29
CA PHE A 608 -7.43 13.56 7.35
C PHE A 608 -7.18 14.32 6.02
N LYS A 609 -6.12 13.94 5.30
CA LYS A 609 -5.79 14.57 4.02
C LYS A 609 -6.76 14.15 2.90
N GLU A 610 -7.14 12.89 2.86
CA GLU A 610 -8.09 12.37 1.87
C GLU A 610 -9.50 12.93 2.07
N ILE A 611 -9.95 13.09 3.31
CA ILE A 611 -11.31 13.57 3.61
C ILE A 611 -11.61 14.92 2.99
N LYS A 612 -10.60 15.81 2.90
CA LYS A 612 -10.77 17.15 2.31
C LYS A 612 -11.13 17.11 0.82
N ASP A 613 -10.70 16.08 0.13
CA ASP A 613 -10.89 15.95 -1.32
C ASP A 613 -12.14 15.13 -1.66
N PHE A 614 -12.52 14.15 -0.80
CA PHE A 614 -13.66 13.29 -1.05
C PHE A 614 -14.98 13.88 -0.53
N GLN A 615 -15.92 14.17 -1.44
CA GLN A 615 -17.28 14.60 -1.05
C GLN A 615 -18.18 13.44 -0.62
N ARG A 616 -17.95 12.20 -1.09
CA ARG A 616 -18.82 11.03 -0.89
C ARG A 616 -18.10 9.82 -0.28
N GLY A 617 -16.84 9.95 0.15
CA GLY A 617 -16.06 8.87 0.73
C GLY A 617 -16.59 8.47 2.12
N MET A 618 -16.62 7.17 2.42
CA MET A 618 -16.88 6.68 3.77
C MET A 618 -15.62 6.89 4.62
N VAL A 619 -15.73 7.68 5.68
CA VAL A 619 -14.62 8.00 6.59
C VAL A 619 -14.53 7.04 7.76
N VAL A 620 -15.65 6.77 8.43
CA VAL A 620 -15.70 5.81 9.53
C VAL A 620 -16.78 4.77 9.26
N LYS A 621 -16.37 3.50 9.31
CA LYS A 621 -17.30 2.38 9.37
C LYS A 621 -17.74 2.24 10.84
N THR A 622 -18.89 2.80 11.17
CA THR A 622 -19.43 2.76 12.53
C THR A 622 -19.62 1.33 13.01
N ARG A 623 -19.10 1.02 14.19
CA ARG A 623 -19.33 -0.28 14.87
C ARG A 623 -20.55 -0.24 15.75
N LYS A 624 -20.75 0.88 16.46
CA LYS A 624 -21.90 1.10 17.34
C LYS A 624 -22.17 2.59 17.48
N GLY A 625 -23.46 2.97 17.43
CA GLY A 625 -23.95 4.28 17.85
C GLY A 625 -24.21 4.29 19.37
N LEU A 626 -24.07 5.46 20.02
CA LEU A 626 -24.16 5.66 21.47
C LEU A 626 -25.16 6.75 21.86
#